data_7c13348357527b02b0bf795180b144fd
#
_entry.id   7c13348357527b02b0bf795180b144fd
#
_cell.length_a   1.000
_cell.length_b   1.000
_cell.length_c   1.000
_cell.angle_alpha   90.00
_cell.angle_beta   90.00
_cell.angle_gamma   90.00
#
_symmetry.space_group_name_H-M   'P 1'
#
loop_
_entity.id
_entity.type
_entity.pdbx_description
1 polymer ?
#
loop_
_entity_poly.entity_id
_entity_poly.type
_entity_poly.pdbx_seq_one_letter_code
_entity_poly.pdbx_strand_id
1 'polypeptide(L)'
;MGAQLGRLLIVDDESAIRFALAEYFRGVGWSVDSAAEKEEAEALLACTAYSVVIADLRLTGVHGIEGLDIVQWSRHLRPETRVVLLTGNATPEIEAEARRLGADAFLQKPLPLPQLEAIVQGLVRES
;
A
#
# COMPACT_ATOMS: atom_id res chain seq x y z
N MET A 1 -12.08 13.29 20.58
CA MET A 1 -10.83 12.88 20.21
C MET A 1 -10.83 11.50 19.58
N GLY A 2 -10.38 11.42 18.39
CA GLY A 2 -10.36 10.16 17.71
C GLY A 2 -9.14 9.35 18.10
N ALA A 3 -9.32 8.08 18.35
CA ALA A 3 -8.20 7.19 18.47
C ALA A 3 -7.53 7.08 17.11
N GLN A 4 -6.22 7.06 17.09
CA GLN A 4 -5.50 6.80 15.86
C GLN A 4 -5.77 5.38 15.41
N LEU A 5 -6.09 5.21 14.13
CA LEU A 5 -6.32 3.88 13.58
C LEU A 5 -5.03 3.10 13.35
N GLY A 6 -3.91 3.81 13.25
CA GLY A 6 -2.61 3.20 13.03
C GLY A 6 -1.81 4.01 12.03
N ARG A 7 -0.69 3.46 11.58
CA ARG A 7 0.17 4.09 10.59
C ARG A 7 0.00 3.43 9.25
N LEU A 8 -0.10 4.26 8.22
CA LEU A 8 -0.33 3.80 6.85
C LEU A 8 0.71 4.43 5.94
N LEU A 9 1.29 3.64 5.05
CA LEU A 9 2.25 4.11 4.07
C LEU A 9 1.61 4.03 2.69
N ILE A 10 1.66 5.13 1.95
CA ILE A 10 1.16 5.20 0.58
C ILE A 10 2.35 5.33 -0.35
N VAL A 11 2.43 4.47 -1.36
CA VAL A 11 3.51 4.49 -2.33
C VAL A 11 2.92 4.62 -3.72
N ASP A 12 3.11 5.77 -4.35
CA ASP A 12 2.58 6.06 -5.68
C ASP A 12 3.43 7.17 -6.28
N ASP A 13 3.83 7.02 -7.55
CA ASP A 13 4.69 8.01 -8.19
C ASP A 13 3.92 9.23 -8.69
N GLU A 14 2.58 9.16 -8.74
CA GLU A 14 1.77 10.29 -9.13
C GLU A 14 1.42 11.13 -7.89
N SER A 15 1.94 12.36 -7.86
CA SER A 15 1.78 13.21 -6.67
C SER A 15 0.32 13.51 -6.36
N ALA A 16 -0.51 13.68 -7.39
CA ALA A 16 -1.93 13.98 -7.17
C ALA A 16 -2.65 12.81 -6.50
N ILE A 17 -2.36 11.59 -6.93
CA ILE A 17 -2.97 10.40 -6.34
C ILE A 17 -2.46 10.20 -4.92
N ARG A 18 -1.15 10.35 -4.74
CA ARG A 18 -0.53 10.23 -3.42
C ARG A 18 -1.12 11.22 -2.43
N PHE A 19 -1.29 12.47 -2.87
CA PHE A 19 -1.89 13.50 -2.03
C PHE A 19 -3.33 13.17 -1.67
N ALA A 20 -4.13 12.78 -2.67
CA ALA A 20 -5.55 12.49 -2.44
C ALA A 20 -5.74 11.33 -1.46
N LEU A 21 -4.96 10.26 -1.62
CA LEU A 21 -5.04 9.13 -0.71
C LEU A 21 -4.61 9.52 0.70
N ALA A 22 -3.52 10.28 0.82
CA ALA A 22 -3.04 10.70 2.13
C ALA A 22 -4.06 11.56 2.86
N GLU A 23 -4.65 12.53 2.16
CA GLU A 23 -5.64 13.41 2.75
C GLU A 23 -6.89 12.63 3.19
N TYR A 24 -7.34 11.71 2.35
CA TYR A 24 -8.51 10.92 2.68
C TYR A 24 -8.28 10.09 3.94
N PHE A 25 -7.17 9.36 4.01
CA PHE A 25 -6.91 8.47 5.15
C PHE A 25 -6.59 9.25 6.41
N ARG A 26 -5.92 10.39 6.31
CA ARG A 26 -5.74 11.24 7.49
C ARG A 26 -7.08 11.73 8.01
N GLY A 27 -7.99 12.07 7.10
CA GLY A 27 -9.32 12.54 7.48
C GLY A 27 -10.14 11.52 8.25
N VAL A 28 -9.88 10.23 8.03
CA VAL A 28 -10.61 9.17 8.75
C VAL A 28 -9.82 8.64 9.95
N GLY A 29 -8.67 9.22 10.27
CA GLY A 29 -7.99 8.91 11.52
C GLY A 29 -6.67 8.18 11.44
N TRP A 30 -6.12 7.98 10.23
CA TRP A 30 -4.83 7.33 10.08
C TRP A 30 -3.68 8.33 10.18
N SER A 31 -2.55 7.86 10.68
CA SER A 31 -1.28 8.58 10.55
C SER A 31 -0.66 8.10 9.24
N VAL A 32 -0.38 9.02 8.31
CA VAL A 32 -0.01 8.64 6.95
C VAL A 32 1.35 9.22 6.57
N ASP A 33 2.23 8.35 6.08
CA ASP A 33 3.44 8.75 5.38
C ASP A 33 3.27 8.36 3.92
N SER A 34 4.05 8.99 3.04
CA SER A 34 3.97 8.66 1.63
C SER A 34 5.35 8.65 0.99
N ALA A 35 5.47 7.87 -0.09
CA ALA A 35 6.70 7.74 -0.85
C ALA A 35 6.37 7.75 -2.33
N ALA A 36 7.25 8.33 -3.13
CA ALA A 36 7.05 8.42 -4.57
C ALA A 36 7.68 7.25 -5.31
N GLU A 37 8.63 6.55 -4.69
CA GLU A 37 9.35 5.49 -5.37
C GLU A 37 9.73 4.39 -4.38
N LYS A 38 10.19 3.27 -4.95
CA LYS A 38 10.47 2.06 -4.19
C LYS A 38 11.51 2.28 -3.10
N GLU A 39 12.61 2.94 -3.44
CA GLU A 39 13.72 3.11 -2.49
C GLU A 39 13.31 3.94 -1.29
N GLU A 40 12.52 4.97 -1.52
CA GLU A 40 12.00 5.79 -0.43
C GLU A 40 11.06 4.97 0.46
N ALA A 41 10.20 4.17 -0.16
CA ALA A 41 9.29 3.31 0.58
C ALA A 41 10.04 2.29 1.43
N GLU A 42 11.09 1.68 0.87
CA GLU A 42 11.89 0.71 1.59
C GLU A 42 12.59 1.32 2.79
N ALA A 43 13.09 2.56 2.62
CA ALA A 43 13.73 3.25 3.73
C ALA A 43 12.74 3.54 4.87
N LEU A 44 11.52 3.96 4.51
CA LEU A 44 10.49 4.21 5.52
C LEU A 44 10.08 2.92 6.23
N LEU A 45 9.93 1.83 5.49
CA LEU A 45 9.58 0.54 6.07
C LEU A 45 10.65 0.03 7.02
N ALA A 46 11.92 0.33 6.73
CA ALA A 46 13.01 -0.10 7.59
C ALA A 46 13.01 0.65 8.94
N CYS A 47 12.46 1.86 8.97
CA CYS A 47 12.51 2.72 10.15
C CYS A 47 11.20 2.78 10.94
N THR A 48 10.09 2.43 10.32
CA THR A 48 8.76 2.65 10.91
C THR A 48 7.89 1.42 10.74
N ALA A 49 7.16 1.07 11.79
CA ALA A 49 6.21 -0.03 11.73
C ALA A 49 4.87 0.50 11.21
N TYR A 50 4.46 0.05 10.04
CA TYR A 50 3.19 0.42 9.46
C TYR A 50 2.20 -0.73 9.63
N SER A 51 0.94 -0.38 9.90
CA SER A 51 -0.13 -1.36 9.91
C SER A 51 -0.47 -1.82 8.51
N VAL A 52 -0.47 -0.88 7.56
CA VAL A 52 -0.86 -1.14 6.18
C VAL A 52 0.02 -0.34 5.24
N VAL A 53 0.40 -0.95 4.12
CA VAL A 53 1.05 -0.29 2.99
C VAL A 53 0.09 -0.38 1.80
N ILE A 54 -0.19 0.75 1.18
CA ILE A 54 -0.94 0.81 -0.08
C ILE A 54 0.04 1.24 -1.15
N ALA A 55 0.34 0.36 -2.10
CA ALA A 55 1.36 0.63 -3.10
C ALA A 55 0.82 0.42 -4.49
N ASP A 56 1.19 1.32 -5.41
CA ASP A 56 0.95 1.11 -6.83
C ASP A 56 1.90 0.01 -7.29
N LEU A 57 1.37 -0.94 -8.05
CA LEU A 57 2.19 -2.02 -8.60
C LEU A 57 3.28 -1.47 -9.50
N ARG A 58 2.92 -0.46 -10.32
CA ARG A 58 3.84 0.12 -11.30
C ARG A 58 4.31 1.48 -10.85
N LEU A 59 5.53 1.53 -10.36
CA LEU A 59 6.19 2.78 -10.02
C LEU A 59 7.11 3.17 -11.17
N THR A 60 7.79 4.32 -11.06
CA THR A 60 8.66 4.79 -12.14
C THR A 60 9.96 4.00 -12.14
N GLY A 61 9.90 2.73 -12.45
CA GLY A 61 11.05 1.85 -12.50
C GLY A 61 11.19 1.24 -13.87
N VAL A 62 12.35 0.63 -14.10
CA VAL A 62 12.67 0.02 -15.38
C VAL A 62 11.73 -1.14 -15.70
N HIS A 63 11.35 -1.88 -14.68
CA HIS A 63 10.59 -3.12 -14.88
C HIS A 63 9.08 -2.94 -14.75
N GLY A 64 8.62 -1.82 -14.18
CA GLY A 64 7.20 -1.54 -14.07
C GLY A 64 6.44 -2.41 -13.09
N ILE A 65 7.13 -3.09 -12.20
CA ILE A 65 6.50 -3.97 -11.20
C ILE A 65 7.16 -3.82 -9.84
N GLU A 66 7.66 -2.62 -9.55
CA GLU A 66 8.38 -2.36 -8.29
C GLU A 66 7.51 -2.57 -7.06
N GLY A 67 6.18 -2.52 -7.21
CA GLY A 67 5.29 -2.82 -6.10
C GLY A 67 5.46 -4.23 -5.56
N LEU A 68 5.85 -5.19 -6.40
CA LEU A 68 6.11 -6.56 -5.94
C LEU A 68 7.33 -6.60 -5.03
N ASP A 69 8.35 -5.78 -5.32
CA ASP A 69 9.52 -5.70 -4.45
C ASP A 69 9.15 -5.13 -3.08
N ILE A 70 8.22 -4.18 -3.06
CA ILE A 70 7.73 -3.62 -1.80
C ILE A 70 7.03 -4.68 -0.96
N VAL A 71 6.24 -5.55 -1.60
CA VAL A 71 5.58 -6.65 -0.89
C VAL A 71 6.63 -7.55 -0.23
N GLN A 72 7.64 -7.98 -1.00
CA GLN A 72 8.67 -8.85 -0.46
C GLN A 72 9.44 -8.19 0.68
N TRP A 73 9.82 -6.92 0.50
CA TRP A 73 10.56 -6.19 1.51
C TRP A 73 9.76 -6.07 2.80
N SER A 74 8.47 -5.73 2.66
CA SER A 74 7.58 -5.60 3.81
C SER A 74 7.42 -6.93 4.55
N ARG A 75 7.21 -8.03 3.81
CA ARG A 75 7.09 -9.35 4.43
C ARG A 75 8.35 -9.75 5.18
N HIS A 76 9.50 -9.41 4.61
CA HIS A 76 10.78 -9.74 5.24
C HIS A 76 11.00 -8.96 6.54
N LEU A 77 10.71 -7.65 6.51
CA LEU A 77 10.95 -6.79 7.65
C LEU A 77 9.91 -6.94 8.75
N ARG A 78 8.64 -6.95 8.37
CA ARG A 78 7.52 -6.98 9.32
C ARG A 78 6.38 -7.79 8.75
N PRO A 79 6.36 -9.10 9.01
CA PRO A 79 5.33 -9.98 8.43
C PRO A 79 3.90 -9.58 8.81
N GLU A 80 3.72 -8.84 9.89
CA GLU A 80 2.39 -8.42 10.33
C GLU A 80 1.84 -7.23 9.56
N THR A 81 2.68 -6.49 8.84
CA THR A 81 2.21 -5.35 8.03
C THR A 81 1.39 -5.88 6.85
N ARG A 82 0.18 -5.35 6.69
CA ARG A 82 -0.67 -5.70 5.56
C ARG A 82 -0.28 -4.90 4.33
N VAL A 83 -0.27 -5.54 3.17
CA VAL A 83 0.12 -4.88 1.93
C VAL A 83 -1.00 -4.98 0.92
N VAL A 84 -1.43 -3.82 0.42
CA VAL A 84 -2.46 -3.68 -0.61
C VAL A 84 -1.79 -3.16 -1.86
N LEU A 85 -1.92 -3.87 -2.97
CA LEU A 85 -1.41 -3.42 -4.26
C LEU A 85 -2.55 -2.90 -5.11
N LEU A 86 -2.32 -1.77 -5.77
CA LEU A 86 -3.26 -1.17 -6.72
C LEU A 86 -2.63 -1.18 -8.10
N THR A 87 -3.42 -1.48 -9.13
CA THR A 87 -2.90 -1.46 -10.49
C THR A 87 -4.00 -1.08 -11.48
N GLY A 88 -3.62 -0.35 -12.52
CA GLY A 88 -4.53 -0.03 -13.62
C GLY A 88 -4.64 -1.15 -14.64
N ASN A 89 -3.84 -2.19 -14.53
CA ASN A 89 -3.82 -3.27 -15.51
C ASN A 89 -3.56 -4.61 -14.81
N ALA A 90 -4.58 -5.09 -14.09
CA ALA A 90 -4.50 -6.34 -13.36
C ALA A 90 -4.61 -7.51 -14.34
N THR A 91 -3.73 -8.49 -14.19
CA THR A 91 -3.82 -9.76 -14.91
C THR A 91 -3.80 -10.90 -13.91
N PRO A 92 -4.39 -12.06 -14.25
CA PRO A 92 -4.35 -13.20 -13.33
C PRO A 92 -2.94 -13.62 -12.95
N GLU A 93 -2.00 -13.52 -13.90
CA GLU A 93 -0.61 -13.92 -13.67
C GLU A 93 0.06 -13.00 -12.65
N ILE A 94 -0.14 -11.70 -12.79
CA ILE A 94 0.44 -10.72 -11.87
C ILE A 94 -0.22 -10.85 -10.50
N GLU A 95 -1.53 -11.04 -10.47
CA GLU A 95 -2.22 -11.23 -9.19
C GLU A 95 -1.72 -12.46 -8.45
N ALA A 96 -1.55 -13.57 -9.17
CA ALA A 96 -1.04 -14.80 -8.56
C ALA A 96 0.35 -14.58 -7.97
N GLU A 97 1.21 -13.89 -8.71
CA GLU A 97 2.56 -13.60 -8.23
C GLU A 97 2.52 -12.67 -6.99
N ALA A 98 1.68 -11.65 -7.03
CA ALA A 98 1.56 -10.73 -5.91
C ALA A 98 1.12 -11.45 -4.64
N ARG A 99 0.13 -12.33 -4.76
CA ARG A 99 -0.35 -13.09 -3.61
C ARG A 99 0.67 -14.10 -3.14
N ARG A 100 1.40 -14.72 -4.05
CA ARG A 100 2.47 -15.67 -3.69
C ARG A 100 3.54 -14.97 -2.87
N LEU A 101 3.85 -13.71 -3.19
CA LEU A 101 4.85 -12.92 -2.48
C LEU A 101 4.33 -12.38 -1.15
N GLY A 102 3.02 -12.43 -0.92
CA GLY A 102 2.45 -12.05 0.37
C GLY A 102 1.56 -10.82 0.37
N ALA A 103 1.12 -10.36 -0.81
CA ALA A 103 0.16 -9.25 -0.86
C ALA A 103 -1.17 -9.72 -0.24
N ASP A 104 -1.74 -8.88 0.60
CA ASP A 104 -3.00 -9.20 1.28
C ASP A 104 -4.20 -8.82 0.42
N ALA A 105 -4.03 -7.87 -0.49
CA ALA A 105 -5.07 -7.48 -1.44
C ALA A 105 -4.44 -7.01 -2.73
N PHE A 106 -5.12 -7.25 -3.84
CA PHE A 106 -4.65 -6.87 -5.17
C PHE A 106 -5.87 -6.30 -5.90
N LEU A 107 -5.86 -4.97 -6.14
CA LEU A 107 -7.07 -4.26 -6.54
C LEU A 107 -6.85 -3.52 -7.86
N GLN A 108 -7.89 -3.51 -8.68
CA GLN A 108 -7.88 -2.84 -9.97
C GLN A 108 -8.31 -1.38 -9.80
N LYS A 109 -7.54 -0.46 -10.38
CA LYS A 109 -7.92 0.94 -10.47
C LYS A 109 -8.89 1.14 -11.64
N PRO A 110 -9.79 2.11 -11.58
CA PRO A 110 -10.05 3.02 -10.47
C PRO A 110 -10.86 2.37 -9.37
N LEU A 111 -10.61 2.80 -8.13
CA LEU A 111 -11.29 2.22 -6.98
C LEU A 111 -11.74 3.38 -6.09
N PRO A 112 -13.04 3.49 -5.78
CA PRO A 112 -13.51 4.56 -4.91
C PRO A 112 -12.84 4.50 -3.54
N LEU A 113 -12.49 5.66 -3.00
CA LEU A 113 -11.77 5.72 -1.72
C LEU A 113 -12.53 5.07 -0.57
N PRO A 114 -13.86 5.24 -0.44
CA PRO A 114 -14.58 4.53 0.63
C PRO A 114 -14.48 3.02 0.52
N GLN A 115 -14.42 2.48 -0.71
CA GLN A 115 -14.28 1.04 -0.90
C GLN A 115 -12.87 0.59 -0.48
N LEU A 116 -11.86 1.36 -0.85
CA LEU A 116 -10.49 1.07 -0.43
C LEU A 116 -10.37 1.11 1.10
N GLU A 117 -10.99 2.11 1.72
CA GLU A 117 -10.98 2.22 3.17
C GLU A 117 -11.60 1.01 3.83
N ALA A 118 -12.72 0.52 3.30
CA ALA A 118 -13.39 -0.66 3.86
C ALA A 118 -12.48 -1.89 3.79
N ILE A 119 -11.76 -2.05 2.69
CA ILE A 119 -10.82 -3.17 2.53
C ILE A 119 -9.68 -3.06 3.54
N VAL A 120 -9.12 -1.87 3.68
CA VAL A 120 -8.04 -1.61 4.64
C VAL A 120 -8.49 -1.93 6.06
N GLN A 121 -9.68 -1.47 6.44
CA GLN A 121 -10.20 -1.73 7.78
C GLN A 121 -10.44 -3.22 8.02
N GLY A 122 -10.91 -3.92 7.00
CA GLY A 122 -11.10 -5.36 7.11
C GLY A 122 -9.79 -6.09 7.36
N LEU A 123 -8.73 -5.71 6.67
CA LEU A 123 -7.42 -6.32 6.86
C LEU A 123 -6.87 -6.08 8.26
N VAL A 124 -7.03 -4.87 8.77
CA VAL A 124 -6.53 -4.51 10.09
C VAL A 124 -7.26 -5.29 11.18
N ARG A 125 -8.57 -5.50 11.02
CA ARG A 125 -9.34 -6.24 12.01
C ARG A 125 -8.95 -7.72 12.07
N GLU A 126 -8.44 -8.26 10.98
CA GLU A 126 -8.02 -9.65 10.92
C GLU A 126 -6.66 -9.89 11.56
N SER A 127 -5.98 -8.83 11.93
CA SER A 127 -4.63 -8.93 12.48
C SER A 127 -4.60 -9.30 13.94
#